data_a816c03d79d044e1c296cca716505029
#
_entry.id   a816c03d79d044e1c296cca716505029
#
_cell.length_a   1.000
_cell.length_b   1.000
_cell.length_c   1.000
_cell.angle_alpha   90.00
_cell.angle_beta   90.00
_cell.angle_gamma   90.00
#
_symmetry.space_group_name_H-M   'P 1'
#
loop_
_entity.id
_entity.type
_entity.pdbx_description
1 polymer ?
#
loop_
_entity_poly.entity_id
_entity_poly.type
_entity_poly.pdbx_seq_one_letter_code
_entity_poly.pdbx_strand_id
1 'polypeptide(L)'
;GFGLATMLTPVVLFWLPPHEAIAVVAIIHGAHNAWKLKLLKSNIDYTAIKRYGWALILGAVIGAFLHSYIPSDPLLLLVGVALIILPILSVTERWTNFRLPESEDRIGGFGSGFFGGLTGHQGALRAMFLQKRLPDKVSYAATASLLALAVDLTRIPIYLAFEGRTIVDEYVLISALVLSAIVGVNLGKIWLTKWKQSRIRVGILIAIVASGLLYIVEAS
;
A
#
# COMPACT_ATOMS: atom_id res chain seq x y z
N GLY A 1 3.54 4.63 -6.60
CA GLY A 1 2.75 4.54 -5.41
C GLY A 1 2.07 3.20 -5.14
N PHE A 2 2.44 2.15 -5.86
CA PHE A 2 1.85 0.82 -5.73
C PHE A 2 2.95 -0.22 -5.85
N GLY A 3 3.05 -1.14 -4.91
CA GLY A 3 3.90 -2.32 -5.05
C GLY A 3 4.94 -2.54 -3.95
N LEU A 4 5.46 -1.53 -3.23
CA LEU A 4 6.50 -1.77 -2.24
C LEU A 4 6.01 -2.75 -1.16
N ALA A 5 4.92 -2.44 -0.46
CA ALA A 5 4.39 -3.31 0.58
C ALA A 5 4.03 -4.70 0.01
N THR A 6 3.40 -4.73 -1.17
CA THR A 6 2.98 -5.97 -1.82
C THR A 6 4.13 -6.91 -2.15
N MET A 7 5.29 -6.37 -2.55
CA MET A 7 6.47 -7.17 -2.87
C MET A 7 7.35 -7.45 -1.65
N LEU A 8 7.36 -6.53 -0.68
CA LEU A 8 8.25 -6.64 0.47
C LEU A 8 7.67 -7.54 1.56
N THR A 9 6.34 -7.50 1.79
CA THR A 9 5.74 -8.30 2.86
C THR A 9 5.99 -9.81 2.68
N PRO A 10 5.80 -10.42 1.51
CA PRO A 10 6.15 -11.84 1.32
C PRO A 10 7.61 -12.16 1.62
N VAL A 11 8.51 -11.22 1.31
CA VAL A 11 9.94 -11.40 1.59
C VAL A 11 10.20 -11.39 3.09
N VAL A 12 9.58 -10.45 3.82
CA VAL A 12 9.77 -10.33 5.27
C VAL A 12 9.14 -11.50 6.03
N LEU A 13 8.07 -12.11 5.51
CA LEU A 13 7.44 -13.32 6.06
C LEU A 13 8.36 -14.54 6.14
N PHE A 14 9.47 -14.57 5.38
CA PHE A 14 10.48 -15.64 5.55
C PHE A 14 11.22 -15.56 6.89
N TRP A 15 11.16 -14.42 7.59
CA TRP A 15 11.88 -14.21 8.85
C TRP A 15 10.97 -13.87 10.02
N LEU A 16 9.82 -13.27 9.76
CA LEU A 16 8.93 -12.76 10.80
C LEU A 16 7.51 -13.32 10.65
N PRO A 17 6.81 -13.57 11.76
CA PRO A 17 5.39 -13.89 11.76
C PRO A 17 4.55 -12.79 11.06
N PRO A 18 3.33 -13.11 10.62
CA PRO A 18 2.54 -12.21 9.78
C PRO A 18 2.30 -10.80 10.34
N HIS A 19 1.96 -10.70 11.62
CA HIS A 19 1.69 -9.39 12.24
C HIS A 19 2.94 -8.53 12.30
N GLU A 20 4.04 -9.11 12.77
CA GLU A 20 5.33 -8.42 12.84
C GLU A 20 5.84 -8.04 11.45
N ALA A 21 5.72 -8.93 10.46
CA ALA A 21 6.11 -8.66 9.09
C ALA A 21 5.35 -7.45 8.51
N ILE A 22 4.03 -7.39 8.71
CA ILE A 22 3.19 -6.28 8.25
C ILE A 22 3.55 -4.98 9.00
N ALA A 23 3.82 -5.05 10.30
CA ALA A 23 4.22 -3.91 11.13
C ALA A 23 5.59 -3.35 10.70
N VAL A 24 6.59 -4.21 10.51
CA VAL A 24 7.93 -3.83 9.99
C VAL A 24 7.81 -3.19 8.61
N VAL A 25 7.06 -3.81 7.70
CA VAL A 25 6.84 -3.26 6.36
C VAL A 25 6.10 -1.92 6.40
N ALA A 26 5.23 -1.67 7.40
CA ALA A 26 4.57 -0.37 7.56
C ALA A 26 5.59 0.77 7.77
N ILE A 27 6.60 0.55 8.59
CA ILE A 27 7.66 1.54 8.86
C ILE A 27 8.47 1.83 7.60
N ILE A 28 8.88 0.79 6.89
CA ILE A 28 9.65 0.91 5.64
C ILE A 28 8.83 1.63 4.57
N HIS A 29 7.54 1.29 4.46
CA HIS A 29 6.60 1.92 3.53
C HIS A 29 6.36 3.39 3.87
N GLY A 30 6.24 3.73 5.15
CA GLY A 30 6.11 5.11 5.64
C GLY A 30 7.35 5.94 5.28
N ALA A 31 8.55 5.43 5.57
CA ALA A 31 9.81 6.09 5.22
C ALA A 31 9.96 6.30 3.70
N HIS A 32 9.62 5.27 2.90
CA HIS A 32 9.61 5.35 1.44
C HIS A 32 8.65 6.42 0.92
N ASN A 33 7.41 6.48 1.46
CA ASN A 33 6.43 7.48 1.03
C ASN A 33 6.80 8.90 1.50
N ALA A 34 7.38 9.05 2.70
CA ALA A 34 7.90 10.33 3.19
C ALA A 34 9.02 10.86 2.27
N TRP A 35 9.96 10.01 1.87
CA TRP A 35 11.02 10.39 0.93
C TRP A 35 10.46 10.78 -0.43
N LYS A 36 9.54 9.99 -0.97
CA LYS A 36 8.90 10.26 -2.25
C LYS A 36 8.08 11.55 -2.22
N LEU A 37 7.40 11.82 -1.11
CA LEU A 37 6.67 13.06 -0.89
C LEU A 37 7.62 14.27 -0.88
N LYS A 38 8.79 14.17 -0.23
CA LYS A 38 9.82 15.21 -0.26
C LYS A 38 10.22 15.58 -1.69
N LEU A 39 10.29 14.59 -2.60
CA LEU A 39 10.67 14.79 -4.00
C LEU A 39 9.54 15.35 -4.88
N LEU A 40 8.27 15.16 -4.51
CA LEU A 40 7.10 15.41 -5.36
C LEU A 40 6.08 16.39 -4.75
N LYS A 41 6.37 16.99 -3.60
CA LYS A 41 5.41 17.79 -2.80
C LYS A 41 4.71 18.93 -3.56
N SER A 42 5.37 19.49 -4.57
CA SER A 42 4.80 20.57 -5.40
C SER A 42 3.64 20.13 -6.30
N ASN A 43 3.44 18.84 -6.47
CA ASN A 43 2.46 18.27 -7.39
C ASN A 43 1.26 17.62 -6.66
N ILE A 44 1.06 17.90 -5.37
CA ILE A 44 -0.04 17.34 -4.58
C ILE A 44 -1.36 18.01 -4.98
N ASP A 45 -2.38 17.19 -5.25
CA ASP A 45 -3.75 17.66 -5.39
C ASP A 45 -4.46 17.66 -4.02
N TYR A 46 -4.54 18.82 -3.42
CA TYR A 46 -5.19 19.00 -2.10
C TYR A 46 -6.71 18.82 -2.15
N THR A 47 -7.33 18.97 -3.32
CA THR A 47 -8.78 18.71 -3.48
C THR A 47 -9.05 17.22 -3.34
N ALA A 48 -8.25 16.38 -3.99
CA ALA A 48 -8.33 14.93 -3.83
C ALA A 48 -8.04 14.52 -2.37
N ILE A 49 -7.04 15.13 -1.72
CA ILE A 49 -6.75 14.87 -0.30
C ILE A 49 -7.97 15.16 0.60
N LYS A 50 -8.63 16.29 0.41
CA LYS A 50 -9.82 16.65 1.22
C LYS A 50 -11.00 15.70 1.00
N ARG A 51 -11.23 15.25 -0.24
CA ARG A 51 -12.34 14.35 -0.57
C ARG A 51 -12.10 12.92 -0.08
N TYR A 52 -10.88 12.44 -0.18
CA TYR A 52 -10.49 11.05 0.04
C TYR A 52 -9.95 10.80 1.45
N GLY A 53 -9.21 11.78 2.00
CA GLY A 53 -8.31 11.57 3.14
C GLY A 53 -9.00 11.26 4.46
N TRP A 54 -10.12 11.92 4.81
CA TRP A 54 -10.77 11.68 6.11
C TRP A 54 -11.36 10.26 6.20
N ALA A 55 -12.01 9.79 5.12
CA ALA A 55 -12.55 8.44 5.06
C ALA A 55 -11.41 7.39 5.06
N LEU A 56 -10.29 7.71 4.40
CA LEU A 56 -9.08 6.89 4.41
C LEU A 56 -8.53 6.73 5.84
N ILE A 57 -8.41 7.81 6.61
CA ILE A 57 -7.90 7.75 7.99
C ILE A 57 -8.85 6.93 8.87
N LEU A 58 -10.16 7.15 8.77
CA LEU A 58 -11.14 6.37 9.51
C LEU A 58 -11.02 4.87 9.19
N GLY A 59 -10.95 4.52 7.91
CA GLY A 59 -10.74 3.14 7.49
C GLY A 59 -9.42 2.57 8.02
N ALA A 60 -8.33 3.35 7.98
CA ALA A 60 -7.02 2.93 8.46
C ALA A 60 -6.99 2.64 9.97
N VAL A 61 -7.66 3.46 10.78
CA VAL A 61 -7.81 3.21 12.22
C VAL A 61 -8.52 1.88 12.46
N ILE A 62 -9.70 1.70 11.85
CA ILE A 62 -10.50 0.48 12.03
C ILE A 62 -9.72 -0.74 11.54
N GLY A 63 -9.10 -0.65 10.35
CA GLY A 63 -8.31 -1.75 9.80
C GLY A 63 -7.09 -2.10 10.66
N ALA A 64 -6.38 -1.12 11.20
CA ALA A 64 -5.21 -1.34 12.04
C ALA A 64 -5.56 -1.98 13.39
N PHE A 65 -6.68 -1.56 14.00
CA PHE A 65 -7.16 -2.23 15.21
C PHE A 65 -7.57 -3.67 14.91
N LEU A 66 -8.32 -3.89 13.83
CA LEU A 66 -8.76 -5.24 13.45
C LEU A 66 -7.57 -6.16 13.13
N HIS A 67 -6.50 -5.64 12.52
CA HIS A 67 -5.25 -6.36 12.30
C HIS A 67 -4.74 -7.03 13.58
N SER A 68 -4.72 -6.31 14.68
CA SER A 68 -4.16 -6.80 15.95
C SER A 68 -5.02 -7.87 16.66
N TYR A 69 -6.25 -8.11 16.19
CA TYR A 69 -7.17 -9.09 16.78
C TYR A 69 -7.46 -10.31 15.87
N ILE A 70 -7.19 -10.21 14.57
CA ILE A 70 -7.38 -11.33 13.64
C ILE A 70 -6.20 -12.29 13.79
N PRO A 71 -6.41 -13.61 13.95
CA PRO A 71 -5.32 -14.60 13.93
C PRO A 71 -4.53 -14.56 12.59
N SER A 72 -3.28 -15.04 12.61
CA SER A 72 -2.35 -14.95 11.48
C SER A 72 -2.87 -15.60 10.20
N ASP A 73 -3.39 -16.83 10.29
CA ASP A 73 -3.81 -17.57 9.09
C ASP A 73 -5.02 -16.93 8.38
N PRO A 74 -6.14 -16.56 9.08
CA PRO A 74 -7.19 -15.77 8.45
C PRO A 74 -6.71 -14.42 7.91
N LEU A 75 -5.74 -13.77 8.56
CA LEU A 75 -5.17 -12.51 8.08
C LEU A 75 -4.43 -12.73 6.76
N LEU A 76 -3.58 -13.75 6.66
CA LEU A 76 -2.85 -14.10 5.44
C LEU A 76 -3.80 -14.49 4.30
N LEU A 77 -4.81 -15.29 4.59
CA LEU A 77 -5.82 -15.66 3.60
C LEU A 77 -6.55 -14.43 3.05
N LEU A 78 -6.96 -13.53 3.92
CA LEU A 78 -7.62 -12.28 3.53
C LEU A 78 -6.70 -11.39 2.68
N VAL A 79 -5.43 -11.28 3.05
CA VAL A 79 -4.41 -10.58 2.25
C VAL A 79 -4.25 -11.23 0.88
N GLY A 80 -4.07 -12.55 0.84
CA GLY A 80 -3.88 -13.30 -0.40
C GLY A 80 -5.05 -13.14 -1.37
N VAL A 81 -6.27 -13.31 -0.88
CA VAL A 81 -7.51 -13.13 -1.65
C VAL A 81 -7.63 -11.68 -2.16
N ALA A 82 -7.37 -10.70 -1.30
CA ALA A 82 -7.43 -9.29 -1.70
C ALA A 82 -6.39 -8.95 -2.79
N LEU A 83 -5.17 -9.50 -2.71
CA LEU A 83 -4.11 -9.29 -3.71
C LEU A 83 -4.43 -9.93 -5.06
N ILE A 84 -5.28 -10.94 -5.12
CA ILE A 84 -5.75 -11.52 -6.38
C ILE A 84 -6.96 -10.74 -6.91
N ILE A 85 -7.97 -10.50 -6.09
CA ILE A 85 -9.24 -9.90 -6.52
C ILE A 85 -9.07 -8.43 -6.91
N LEU A 86 -8.37 -7.62 -6.09
CA LEU A 86 -8.28 -6.18 -6.33
C LEU A 86 -7.59 -5.80 -7.66
N PRO A 87 -6.49 -6.43 -8.08
CA PRO A 87 -5.92 -6.20 -9.40
C PRO A 87 -6.87 -6.61 -10.55
N ILE A 88 -7.55 -7.75 -10.40
CA ILE A 88 -8.52 -8.22 -11.41
C ILE A 88 -9.63 -7.19 -11.56
N LEU A 89 -10.24 -6.73 -10.49
CA LEU A 89 -11.26 -5.68 -10.51
C LEU A 89 -10.72 -4.39 -11.15
N SER A 90 -9.52 -3.97 -10.82
CA SER A 90 -8.88 -2.79 -11.40
C SER A 90 -8.68 -2.88 -12.91
N VAL A 91 -8.44 -4.07 -13.45
CA VAL A 91 -8.32 -4.30 -14.90
C VAL A 91 -9.69 -4.35 -15.54
N THR A 92 -10.63 -5.09 -14.95
CA THR A 92 -12.00 -5.28 -15.48
C THR A 92 -12.76 -3.95 -15.56
N GLU A 93 -12.62 -3.09 -14.57
CA GLU A 93 -13.23 -1.76 -14.53
C GLU A 93 -12.83 -0.89 -15.73
N ARG A 94 -11.62 -1.03 -16.23
CA ARG A 94 -11.15 -0.35 -17.46
C ARG A 94 -11.85 -0.87 -18.73
N TRP A 95 -12.21 -2.15 -18.74
CA TRP A 95 -12.81 -2.78 -19.91
C TRP A 95 -14.31 -2.54 -19.97
N THR A 96 -14.98 -2.42 -18.82
CA THR A 96 -16.45 -2.28 -18.72
C THR A 96 -16.94 -0.85 -18.77
N ASN A 97 -16.09 0.17 -18.91
CA ASN A 97 -16.46 1.60 -18.81
C ASN A 97 -17.28 1.93 -17.54
N PHE A 98 -17.21 1.11 -16.53
CA PHE A 98 -17.92 1.31 -15.27
C PHE A 98 -17.37 2.58 -14.60
N ARG A 99 -18.15 3.65 -14.64
CA ARG A 99 -17.83 4.91 -13.99
C ARG A 99 -18.49 4.90 -12.62
N LEU A 100 -17.67 4.80 -11.62
CA LEU A 100 -18.10 5.03 -10.25
C LEU A 100 -18.49 6.52 -10.08
N PRO A 101 -19.65 6.85 -9.46
CA PRO A 101 -20.07 8.24 -9.22
C PRO A 101 -19.02 9.03 -8.43
N GLU A 102 -19.08 10.37 -8.50
CA GLU A 102 -18.13 11.24 -7.78
C GLU A 102 -18.22 11.15 -6.25
N SER A 103 -19.37 10.72 -5.73
CA SER A 103 -19.60 10.44 -4.31
C SER A 103 -18.76 9.30 -3.74
N GLU A 104 -18.16 8.49 -4.60
CA GLU A 104 -17.45 7.27 -4.20
C GLU A 104 -15.99 7.50 -3.79
N ASP A 105 -15.48 8.73 -3.89
CA ASP A 105 -14.17 9.07 -3.32
C ASP A 105 -14.06 8.70 -1.84
N ARG A 106 -15.19 8.79 -1.10
CA ARG A 106 -15.27 8.41 0.32
C ARG A 106 -15.22 6.89 0.51
N ILE A 107 -15.93 6.14 -0.33
CA ILE A 107 -15.92 4.67 -0.29
C ILE A 107 -14.54 4.15 -0.68
N GLY A 108 -13.95 4.69 -1.73
CA GLY A 108 -12.59 4.38 -2.15
C GLY A 108 -11.55 4.76 -1.10
N GLY A 109 -11.74 5.91 -0.44
CA GLY A 109 -10.91 6.34 0.68
C GLY A 109 -11.00 5.37 1.85
N PHE A 110 -12.21 5.11 2.34
CA PHE A 110 -12.43 4.19 3.45
C PHE A 110 -11.89 2.79 3.15
N GLY A 111 -12.24 2.21 2.01
CA GLY A 111 -11.77 0.87 1.62
C GLY A 111 -10.25 0.82 1.49
N SER A 112 -9.62 1.82 0.85
CA SER A 112 -8.17 1.91 0.74
C SER A 112 -7.50 2.05 2.11
N GLY A 113 -8.07 2.87 3.01
CA GLY A 113 -7.59 3.01 4.37
C GLY A 113 -7.75 1.72 5.17
N PHE A 114 -8.92 1.10 5.11
CA PHE A 114 -9.24 -0.13 5.81
C PHE A 114 -8.28 -1.27 5.44
N PHE A 115 -8.13 -1.56 4.16
CA PHE A 115 -7.15 -2.57 3.71
C PHE A 115 -5.71 -2.13 3.97
N GLY A 116 -5.44 -0.83 3.92
CA GLY A 116 -4.13 -0.28 4.30
C GLY A 116 -3.78 -0.50 5.76
N GLY A 117 -4.74 -0.28 6.66
CA GLY A 117 -4.61 -0.54 8.09
C GLY A 117 -4.63 -2.01 8.44
N LEU A 118 -5.44 -2.82 7.74
CA LEU A 118 -5.60 -4.24 8.03
C LEU A 118 -4.41 -5.08 7.53
N THR A 119 -3.98 -4.85 6.30
CA THR A 119 -3.04 -5.72 5.59
C THR A 119 -1.82 -5.00 5.01
N GLY A 120 -1.82 -3.68 5.02
CA GLY A 120 -0.79 -2.89 4.34
C GLY A 120 -0.99 -2.70 2.84
N HIS A 121 -1.98 -3.37 2.22
CA HIS A 121 -2.12 -3.44 0.76
C HIS A 121 -3.15 -2.45 0.21
N GLN A 122 -2.98 -1.17 0.52
CA GLN A 122 -3.88 -0.07 0.14
C GLN A 122 -3.80 0.38 -1.32
N GLY A 123 -2.69 0.05 -2.02
CA GLY A 123 -2.34 0.69 -3.29
C GLY A 123 -3.27 0.37 -4.44
N ALA A 124 -3.78 -0.88 -4.54
CA ALA A 124 -4.67 -1.32 -5.62
C ALA A 124 -6.00 -0.57 -5.59
N LEU A 125 -6.68 -0.58 -4.43
CA LEU A 125 -7.95 0.15 -4.25
C LEU A 125 -7.76 1.64 -4.49
N ARG A 126 -6.73 2.26 -3.90
CA ARG A 126 -6.45 3.66 -4.14
C ARG A 126 -6.24 3.97 -5.62
N ALA A 127 -5.54 3.11 -6.36
CA ALA A 127 -5.33 3.32 -7.77
C ALA A 127 -6.63 3.28 -8.58
N MET A 128 -7.57 2.40 -8.25
CA MET A 128 -8.87 2.31 -8.93
C MET A 128 -9.63 3.64 -8.90
N PHE A 129 -9.67 4.29 -7.75
CA PHE A 129 -10.41 5.55 -7.59
C PHE A 129 -9.59 6.77 -7.98
N LEU A 130 -8.36 6.88 -7.49
CA LEU A 130 -7.55 8.08 -7.61
C LEU A 130 -6.96 8.29 -9.02
N GLN A 131 -6.61 7.21 -9.76
CA GLN A 131 -6.07 7.37 -11.13
C GLN A 131 -7.06 7.98 -12.12
N LYS A 132 -8.35 7.76 -11.92
CA LYS A 132 -9.39 8.36 -12.75
C LYS A 132 -9.51 9.87 -12.54
N ARG A 133 -9.26 10.31 -11.31
CA ARG A 133 -9.32 11.72 -10.91
C ARG A 133 -8.05 12.48 -11.29
N LEU A 134 -6.92 11.82 -11.22
CA LEU A 134 -5.59 12.40 -11.45
C LEU A 134 -4.92 11.70 -12.63
N PRO A 135 -5.22 12.14 -13.87
CA PRO A 135 -4.63 11.56 -15.08
C PRO A 135 -3.13 11.86 -15.20
N ASP A 136 -2.68 12.97 -14.60
CA ASP A 136 -1.24 13.28 -14.54
C ASP A 136 -0.52 12.36 -13.57
N LYS A 137 0.53 11.71 -14.08
CA LYS A 137 1.28 10.67 -13.32
C LYS A 137 2.01 11.25 -12.13
N VAL A 138 2.51 12.48 -12.22
CA VAL A 138 3.31 13.11 -11.17
C VAL A 138 2.38 13.55 -10.05
N SER A 139 1.27 14.20 -10.39
CA SER A 139 0.23 14.60 -9.43
C SER A 139 -0.38 13.38 -8.73
N TYR A 140 -0.69 12.31 -9.49
CA TYR A 140 -1.13 11.05 -8.92
C TYR A 140 -0.10 10.49 -7.93
N ALA A 141 1.18 10.41 -8.32
CA ALA A 141 2.23 9.84 -7.49
C ALA A 141 2.47 10.65 -6.21
N ALA A 142 2.41 11.98 -6.29
CA ALA A 142 2.54 12.89 -5.16
C ALA A 142 1.37 12.74 -4.18
N THR A 143 0.14 12.84 -4.69
CA THR A 143 -1.10 12.74 -3.90
C THR A 143 -1.25 11.35 -3.27
N ALA A 144 -1.00 10.29 -4.04
CA ALA A 144 -1.03 8.92 -3.55
C ALA A 144 0.03 8.66 -2.46
N SER A 145 1.20 9.31 -2.53
CA SER A 145 2.24 9.17 -1.50
C SER A 145 1.84 9.86 -0.20
N LEU A 146 1.19 11.03 -0.25
CA LEU A 146 0.68 11.71 0.94
C LEU A 146 -0.43 10.88 1.61
N LEU A 147 -1.38 10.36 0.83
CA LEU A 147 -2.44 9.47 1.34
C LEU A 147 -1.86 8.18 1.94
N ALA A 148 -0.83 7.61 1.30
CA ALA A 148 -0.14 6.42 1.83
C ALA A 148 0.54 6.72 3.15
N LEU A 149 1.26 7.82 3.23
CA LEU A 149 1.93 8.26 4.45
C LEU A 149 0.92 8.53 5.57
N ALA A 150 -0.24 9.11 5.27
CA ALA A 150 -1.31 9.32 6.26
C ALA A 150 -1.79 7.98 6.85
N VAL A 151 -1.99 6.94 6.01
CA VAL A 151 -2.31 5.59 6.51
C VAL A 151 -1.18 5.03 7.37
N ASP A 152 0.07 5.15 6.93
CA ASP A 152 1.22 4.63 7.67
C ASP A 152 1.37 5.33 9.03
N LEU A 153 1.21 6.65 9.09
CA LEU A 153 1.23 7.43 10.34
C LEU A 153 0.06 7.07 11.28
N THR A 154 -1.05 6.60 10.73
CA THR A 154 -2.21 6.15 11.52
C THR A 154 -1.99 4.75 12.08
N ARG A 155 -1.51 3.80 11.27
CA ARG A 155 -1.39 2.40 11.66
C ARG A 155 -0.13 2.08 12.46
N ILE A 156 1.01 2.76 12.19
CA ILE A 156 2.27 2.50 12.88
C ILE A 156 2.14 2.65 14.40
N PRO A 157 1.55 3.70 14.97
CA PRO A 157 1.38 3.79 16.44
C PRO A 157 0.54 2.65 17.01
N ILE A 158 -0.50 2.20 16.27
CA ILE A 158 -1.34 1.08 16.69
C ILE A 158 -0.51 -0.21 16.68
N TYR A 159 0.20 -0.50 15.62
CA TYR A 159 1.06 -1.68 15.51
C TYR A 159 2.19 -1.67 16.55
N LEU A 160 2.78 -0.50 16.85
CA LEU A 160 3.78 -0.38 17.91
C LEU A 160 3.24 -0.76 19.29
N ALA A 161 1.97 -0.53 19.55
CA ALA A 161 1.35 -0.92 20.82
C ALA A 161 1.25 -2.44 20.99
N PHE A 162 1.17 -3.20 19.90
CA PHE A 162 1.05 -4.66 19.90
C PHE A 162 2.36 -5.38 19.57
N GLU A 163 3.09 -4.88 18.54
CA GLU A 163 4.29 -5.52 17.97
C GLU A 163 5.58 -4.73 18.25
N GLY A 164 5.54 -3.77 19.16
CA GLY A 164 6.64 -2.82 19.39
C GLY A 164 7.96 -3.47 19.78
N ARG A 165 7.92 -4.61 20.46
CA ARG A 165 9.13 -5.35 20.86
C ARG A 165 9.89 -5.87 19.64
N THR A 166 9.22 -6.55 18.74
CA THR A 166 9.83 -7.06 17.49
C THR A 166 10.38 -5.93 16.63
N ILE A 167 9.68 -4.79 16.56
CA ILE A 167 10.16 -3.62 15.81
C ILE A 167 11.48 -3.10 16.40
N VAL A 168 11.62 -3.09 17.73
CA VAL A 168 12.87 -2.69 18.39
C VAL A 168 13.98 -3.71 18.14
N ASP A 169 13.67 -5.00 18.23
CA ASP A 169 14.66 -6.09 18.06
C ASP A 169 15.17 -6.12 16.60
N GLU A 170 14.30 -5.82 15.62
CA GLU A 170 14.61 -5.85 14.19
C GLU A 170 15.11 -4.51 13.60
N TYR A 171 15.63 -3.59 14.42
CA TYR A 171 16.04 -2.25 13.98
C TYR A 171 17.10 -2.26 12.86
N VAL A 172 17.98 -3.25 12.84
CA VAL A 172 19.03 -3.40 11.82
C VAL A 172 18.40 -3.75 10.47
N LEU A 173 17.51 -4.75 10.45
CA LEU A 173 16.76 -5.16 9.26
C LEU A 173 15.93 -3.99 8.72
N ILE A 174 15.19 -3.32 9.59
CA ILE A 174 14.36 -2.17 9.22
C ILE A 174 15.22 -1.07 8.61
N SER A 175 16.34 -0.72 9.24
CA SER A 175 17.24 0.33 8.75
C SER A 175 17.82 0.00 7.38
N ALA A 176 18.26 -1.24 7.17
CA ALA A 176 18.78 -1.70 5.88
C ALA A 176 17.72 -1.65 4.78
N LEU A 177 16.49 -2.09 5.08
CA LEU A 177 15.38 -2.07 4.14
C LEU A 177 14.88 -0.65 3.83
N VAL A 178 14.90 0.26 4.81
CA VAL A 178 14.60 1.69 4.59
C VAL A 178 15.62 2.33 3.66
N LEU A 179 16.92 2.10 3.88
CA LEU A 179 17.97 2.61 3.00
C LEU A 179 17.82 2.05 1.58
N SER A 180 17.59 0.74 1.45
CA SER A 180 17.33 0.09 0.16
C SER A 180 16.10 0.67 -0.56
N ALA A 181 15.03 0.95 0.18
CA ALA A 181 13.82 1.56 -0.37
C ALA A 181 14.08 2.99 -0.87
N ILE A 182 14.87 3.80 -0.14
CA ILE A 182 15.27 5.16 -0.56
C ILE A 182 16.10 5.10 -1.84
N VAL A 183 17.09 4.22 -1.90
CA VAL A 183 17.89 3.99 -3.13
C VAL A 183 16.98 3.56 -4.29
N GLY A 184 16.06 2.62 -4.03
CA GLY A 184 15.10 2.14 -5.02
C GLY A 184 14.19 3.24 -5.58
N VAL A 185 13.76 4.20 -4.75
CA VAL A 185 12.97 5.37 -5.22
C VAL A 185 13.78 6.22 -6.20
N ASN A 186 15.04 6.50 -5.88
CA ASN A 186 15.88 7.34 -6.74
C ASN A 186 16.19 6.65 -8.07
N LEU A 187 16.51 5.35 -8.05
CA LEU A 187 16.72 4.55 -9.27
C LEU A 187 15.43 4.38 -10.08
N GLY A 188 14.32 4.12 -9.40
CA GLY A 188 13.00 3.98 -10.01
C GLY A 188 12.54 5.25 -10.74
N LYS A 189 12.89 6.43 -10.22
CA LYS A 189 12.63 7.73 -10.90
C LYS A 189 13.32 7.78 -12.26
N ILE A 190 14.56 7.31 -12.35
CA ILE A 190 15.36 7.29 -13.60
C ILE A 190 14.76 6.29 -14.60
N TRP A 191 14.33 5.12 -14.14
CA TRP A 191 13.80 4.06 -15.02
C TRP A 191 12.36 4.33 -15.47
N LEU A 192 11.55 4.98 -14.63
CA LEU A 192 10.16 5.35 -14.96
C LEU A 192 10.08 6.23 -16.22
N THR A 193 11.10 7.03 -16.48
CA THR A 193 11.18 7.88 -17.68
C THR A 193 11.56 7.09 -18.94
N LYS A 194 12.24 5.95 -18.79
CA LYS A 194 12.79 5.16 -19.91
C LYS A 194 11.89 4.01 -20.36
N TRP A 195 11.07 3.47 -19.46
CA TRP A 195 10.28 2.27 -19.75
C TRP A 195 8.84 2.59 -20.13
N LYS A 196 8.30 1.78 -21.07
CA LYS A 196 6.88 1.85 -21.43
C LYS A 196 6.02 1.48 -20.22
N GLN A 197 5.05 2.34 -19.89
CA GLN A 197 4.17 2.17 -18.73
C GLN A 197 3.44 0.81 -18.72
N SER A 198 3.09 0.28 -19.91
CA SER A 198 2.43 -1.02 -20.03
C SER A 198 3.28 -2.17 -19.50
N ARG A 199 4.59 -2.19 -19.77
CA ARG A 199 5.50 -3.25 -19.29
C ARG A 199 5.67 -3.22 -17.77
N ILE A 200 5.85 -2.02 -17.21
CA ILE A 200 5.94 -1.82 -15.76
C ILE A 200 4.66 -2.32 -15.08
N ARG A 201 3.50 -1.99 -15.66
CA ARG A 201 2.20 -2.38 -15.11
C ARG A 201 2.01 -3.90 -15.12
N VAL A 202 2.31 -4.57 -16.23
CA VAL A 202 2.21 -6.04 -16.33
C VAL A 202 3.12 -6.72 -15.31
N GLY A 203 4.38 -6.27 -15.20
CA GLY A 203 5.31 -6.80 -14.19
C GLY A 203 4.80 -6.65 -12.76
N ILE A 204 4.23 -5.50 -12.43
CA ILE A 204 3.62 -5.26 -11.11
C ILE A 204 2.42 -6.19 -10.88
N LEU A 205 1.53 -6.35 -11.86
CA LEU A 205 0.36 -7.23 -11.74
C LEU A 205 0.77 -8.69 -11.52
N ILE A 206 1.75 -9.17 -12.27
CA ILE A 206 2.29 -10.54 -12.10
C ILE A 206 2.85 -10.70 -10.67
N ALA A 207 3.67 -9.74 -10.20
CA ALA A 207 4.25 -9.80 -8.86
C ALA A 207 3.16 -9.80 -7.76
N ILE A 208 2.07 -9.02 -7.94
CA ILE A 208 0.96 -8.97 -6.99
C ILE A 208 0.21 -10.31 -6.92
N VAL A 209 -0.12 -10.87 -8.08
CA VAL A 209 -0.83 -12.16 -8.14
C VAL A 209 0.05 -13.28 -7.56
N ALA A 210 1.34 -13.32 -7.89
CA ALA A 210 2.28 -14.26 -7.31
C ALA A 210 2.38 -14.13 -5.79
N SER A 211 2.45 -12.89 -5.27
CA SER A 211 2.41 -12.64 -3.83
C SER A 211 1.11 -13.12 -3.19
N GLY A 212 -0.03 -12.86 -3.83
CA GLY A 212 -1.33 -13.33 -3.34
C GLY A 212 -1.42 -14.85 -3.23
N LEU A 213 -0.88 -15.57 -4.22
CA LEU A 213 -0.80 -17.04 -4.17
C LEU A 213 0.11 -17.54 -3.04
N LEU A 214 1.26 -16.89 -2.83
CA LEU A 214 2.16 -17.23 -1.72
C LEU A 214 1.46 -17.08 -0.36
N TYR A 215 0.71 -16.00 -0.15
CA TYR A 215 -0.05 -15.79 1.09
C TYR A 215 -1.13 -16.87 1.34
N ILE A 216 -1.80 -17.33 0.28
CA ILE A 216 -2.80 -18.38 0.41
C ILE A 216 -2.14 -19.72 0.78
N VAL A 217 -1.00 -20.02 0.16
CA VAL A 217 -0.22 -21.24 0.48
C VAL A 217 0.31 -21.19 1.91
N GLU A 218 0.79 -20.05 2.37
CA GLU A 218 1.30 -19.87 3.73
C GLU A 218 0.18 -20.01 4.79
N ALA A 219 -1.06 -19.64 4.43
CA ALA A 219 -2.22 -19.73 5.32
C ALA A 219 -2.89 -21.12 5.35
N SER A 220 -2.50 -22.05 4.48
CA SER A 220 -3.05 -23.42 4.36
C SER A 220 -2.23 -24.45 5.12
#